data_e396d5dd2b23e517eb1658f4b50d8788
#
_entry.id   e396d5dd2b23e517eb1658f4b50d8788
#
_cell.length_a   1.000
_cell.length_b   1.000
_cell.length_c   1.000
_cell.angle_alpha   90.00
_cell.angle_beta   90.00
_cell.angle_gamma   90.00
#
_symmetry.space_group_name_H-M   'P 1'
#
loop_
_entity.id
_entity.type
_entity.pdbx_description
1 polymer ?
#
loop_
_entity_poly.entity_id
_entity_poly.type
_entity_poly.pdbx_seq_one_letter_code
_entity_poly.pdbx_strand_id
1 'polypeptide(L)'
;MNALRKLGALWRDRGGVVAVEFALILPTLIVLFIGTFEASNLIRAKMKFNEAAPALASLVALQTSTTTTGTLTSDFCTGAAYMLAPFSTSGLNVQVNSVTNYNGTNKVDWTATCNNLSNPSAATTLVSGLLPSSGDTVIVVQTTYTYTAPIHMILGASYTFSNNGFARSRSNKTIQAAP
;
A
#
# COMPACT_ATOMS: atom_id res chain seq x y z
N MET A 1 -5.88 -31.36 -61.46
CA MET A 1 -6.16 -32.55 -60.64
C MET A 1 -5.49 -32.62 -59.26
N ASN A 2 -4.49 -31.76 -58.95
CA ASN A 2 -3.74 -31.84 -57.67
C ASN A 2 -4.40 -31.10 -56.48
N ALA A 3 -5.25 -30.12 -56.72
CA ALA A 3 -5.89 -29.37 -55.63
C ALA A 3 -6.94 -30.17 -54.87
N LEU A 4 -7.76 -30.94 -55.58
CA LEU A 4 -8.81 -31.77 -54.97
C LEU A 4 -8.25 -32.94 -54.10
N ARG A 5 -7.11 -33.51 -54.52
CA ARG A 5 -6.38 -34.51 -53.70
C ARG A 5 -5.80 -33.95 -52.44
N LYS A 6 -5.34 -32.68 -52.43
CA LYS A 6 -4.82 -31.98 -51.25
C LYS A 6 -5.94 -31.63 -50.27
N LEU A 7 -7.13 -31.26 -50.75
CA LEU A 7 -8.31 -31.02 -49.91
C LEU A 7 -8.79 -32.31 -49.21
N GLY A 8 -8.79 -33.46 -49.93
CA GLY A 8 -9.13 -34.73 -49.30
C GLY A 8 -8.13 -35.25 -48.27
N ALA A 9 -6.84 -34.85 -48.39
CA ALA A 9 -5.84 -35.17 -47.41
C ALA A 9 -6.02 -34.33 -46.11
N LEU A 10 -6.44 -33.08 -46.22
CA LEU A 10 -6.72 -32.21 -45.05
C LEU A 10 -7.92 -32.73 -44.22
N TRP A 11 -8.92 -33.30 -44.85
CA TRP A 11 -10.09 -33.90 -44.16
C TRP A 11 -9.75 -35.20 -43.42
N ARG A 12 -8.64 -35.82 -43.76
CA ARG A 12 -8.19 -37.10 -43.17
C ARG A 12 -7.04 -36.88 -42.16
N ASP A 13 -6.57 -35.66 -42.02
CA ASP A 13 -5.50 -35.32 -41.08
C ASP A 13 -6.05 -35.19 -39.66
N ARG A 14 -5.69 -36.16 -38.79
CA ARG A 14 -6.06 -36.17 -37.38
C ARG A 14 -5.24 -35.20 -36.55
N GLY A 15 -4.20 -34.59 -37.11
CA GLY A 15 -3.41 -33.56 -36.44
C GLY A 15 -4.18 -32.30 -36.08
N GLY A 16 -5.31 -32.01 -36.83
CA GLY A 16 -6.18 -30.89 -36.52
C GLY A 16 -7.04 -31.04 -35.26
N VAL A 17 -7.30 -32.28 -34.81
CA VAL A 17 -8.15 -32.54 -33.62
C VAL A 17 -7.53 -31.94 -32.37
N VAL A 18 -6.24 -32.14 -32.16
CA VAL A 18 -5.47 -31.58 -30.99
C VAL A 18 -5.49 -30.06 -31.03
N ALA A 19 -5.37 -29.45 -32.20
CA ALA A 19 -5.42 -27.98 -32.33
C ALA A 19 -6.81 -27.44 -31.96
N VAL A 20 -7.88 -28.12 -32.32
CA VAL A 20 -9.26 -27.74 -31.96
C VAL A 20 -9.49 -27.90 -30.44
N GLU A 21 -9.05 -29.01 -29.85
CA GLU A 21 -9.11 -29.21 -28.40
C GLU A 21 -8.36 -28.12 -27.64
N PHE A 22 -7.15 -27.79 -28.08
CA PHE A 22 -6.38 -26.70 -27.48
C PHE A 22 -7.07 -25.34 -27.67
N ALA A 23 -7.63 -25.06 -28.84
CA ALA A 23 -8.34 -23.82 -29.12
C ALA A 23 -9.60 -23.64 -28.23
N LEU A 24 -10.24 -24.72 -27.81
CA LEU A 24 -11.38 -24.67 -26.89
C LEU A 24 -10.97 -24.40 -25.45
N ILE A 25 -9.81 -24.90 -25.03
CA ILE A 25 -9.30 -24.71 -23.65
C ILE A 25 -8.58 -23.37 -23.51
N LEU A 26 -7.96 -22.87 -24.57
CA LEU A 26 -7.12 -21.67 -24.57
C LEU A 26 -7.82 -20.43 -23.97
N PRO A 27 -9.07 -20.07 -24.31
CA PRO A 27 -9.75 -18.93 -23.71
C PRO A 27 -9.85 -19.02 -22.19
N THR A 28 -10.17 -20.21 -21.67
CA THR A 28 -10.24 -20.46 -20.22
C THR A 28 -8.88 -20.29 -19.55
N LEU A 29 -7.83 -20.81 -20.17
CA LEU A 29 -6.45 -20.66 -19.65
C LEU A 29 -6.02 -19.20 -19.63
N ILE A 30 -6.35 -18.42 -20.67
CA ILE A 30 -6.04 -16.98 -20.73
C ILE A 30 -6.75 -16.24 -19.59
N VAL A 31 -8.04 -16.51 -19.34
CA VAL A 31 -8.79 -15.88 -18.26
C VAL A 31 -8.16 -16.22 -16.90
N LEU A 32 -7.83 -17.49 -16.65
CA LEU A 32 -7.17 -17.92 -15.43
C LEU A 32 -5.79 -17.27 -15.25
N PHE A 33 -5.02 -17.17 -16.33
CA PHE A 33 -3.70 -16.52 -16.30
C PHE A 33 -3.81 -15.04 -15.95
N ILE A 34 -4.70 -14.30 -16.62
CA ILE A 34 -4.94 -12.88 -16.34
C ILE A 34 -5.43 -12.68 -14.91
N GLY A 35 -6.39 -13.49 -14.45
CA GLY A 35 -6.90 -13.39 -13.08
C GLY A 35 -5.86 -13.66 -12.02
N THR A 36 -5.01 -14.66 -12.23
CA THR A 36 -3.89 -14.95 -11.32
C THR A 36 -2.88 -13.80 -11.30
N PHE A 37 -2.59 -13.20 -12.44
CA PHE A 37 -1.68 -12.06 -12.55
C PHE A 37 -2.25 -10.83 -11.82
N GLU A 38 -3.53 -10.48 -12.04
CA GLU A 38 -4.20 -9.37 -11.36
C GLU A 38 -4.22 -9.59 -9.84
N ALA A 39 -4.61 -10.78 -9.37
CA ALA A 39 -4.65 -11.10 -7.94
C ALA A 39 -3.26 -11.03 -7.31
N SER A 40 -2.23 -11.55 -7.98
CA SER A 40 -0.85 -11.51 -7.50
C SER A 40 -0.34 -10.07 -7.32
N ASN A 41 -0.62 -9.17 -8.27
CA ASN A 41 -0.22 -7.77 -8.18
C ASN A 41 -0.96 -7.05 -7.04
N LEU A 42 -2.25 -7.29 -6.88
CA LEU A 42 -3.06 -6.73 -5.80
C LEU A 42 -2.53 -7.16 -4.42
N ILE A 43 -2.23 -8.45 -4.24
CA ILE A 43 -1.69 -8.99 -2.99
C ILE A 43 -0.32 -8.37 -2.69
N ARG A 44 0.57 -8.30 -3.70
CA ARG A 44 1.90 -7.67 -3.53
C ARG A 44 1.79 -6.20 -3.15
N ALA A 45 0.91 -5.44 -3.79
CA ALA A 45 0.67 -4.04 -3.46
C ALA A 45 0.20 -3.89 -2.01
N LYS A 46 -0.76 -4.73 -1.59
CA LYS A 46 -1.28 -4.73 -0.22
C LYS A 46 -0.22 -5.11 0.82
N MET A 47 0.62 -6.10 0.54
CA MET A 47 1.70 -6.50 1.45
C MET A 47 2.70 -5.35 1.66
N LYS A 48 3.19 -4.75 0.58
CA LYS A 48 4.10 -3.60 0.65
C LYS A 48 3.47 -2.41 1.39
N PHE A 49 2.22 -2.13 1.11
CA PHE A 49 1.48 -1.08 1.79
C PHE A 49 1.34 -1.35 3.30
N ASN A 50 1.07 -2.58 3.70
CA ASN A 50 0.93 -2.95 5.12
C ASN A 50 2.24 -2.79 5.91
N GLU A 51 3.38 -2.93 5.26
CA GLU A 51 4.71 -2.76 5.88
C GLU A 51 5.09 -1.28 6.00
N ALA A 52 4.54 -0.40 5.16
CA ALA A 52 4.93 1.00 5.09
C ALA A 52 4.60 1.79 6.37
N ALA A 53 3.38 1.67 6.92
CA ALA A 53 2.97 2.44 8.08
C ALA A 53 3.81 2.17 9.35
N PRO A 54 4.03 0.91 9.78
CA PRO A 54 4.87 0.63 10.95
C PRO A 54 6.35 0.97 10.71
N ALA A 55 6.87 0.78 9.49
CA ALA A 55 8.23 1.15 9.16
C ALA A 55 8.44 2.67 9.25
N LEU A 56 7.53 3.46 8.68
CA LEU A 56 7.56 4.93 8.80
C LEU A 56 7.44 5.39 10.25
N ALA A 57 6.53 4.81 11.03
CA ALA A 57 6.40 5.13 12.44
C ALA A 57 7.71 4.91 13.19
N SER A 58 8.39 3.80 12.91
CA SER A 58 9.69 3.48 13.51
C SER A 58 10.78 4.44 13.09
N LEU A 59 10.83 4.85 11.82
CA LEU A 59 11.80 5.82 11.30
C LEU A 59 11.62 7.19 11.95
N VAL A 60 10.36 7.65 12.06
CA VAL A 60 10.06 8.93 12.72
C VAL A 60 10.37 8.88 14.22
N ALA A 61 10.09 7.76 14.88
CA ALA A 61 10.38 7.59 16.32
C ALA A 61 11.88 7.56 16.64
N LEU A 62 12.75 7.33 15.65
CA LEU A 62 14.21 7.40 15.77
C LEU A 62 14.76 8.83 15.65
N GLN A 63 13.96 9.77 15.13
CA GLN A 63 14.41 11.15 14.97
C GLN A 63 14.64 11.81 16.33
N THR A 64 15.68 12.62 16.40
CA THR A 64 15.96 13.46 17.56
C THR A 64 15.20 14.79 17.42
N SER A 65 14.91 15.43 18.53
CA SER A 65 14.03 16.59 18.71
C SER A 65 14.35 17.88 17.93
N THR A 66 15.25 17.83 16.95
CA THR A 66 15.76 19.02 16.24
C THR A 66 15.39 19.07 14.74
N THR A 67 14.59 18.12 14.26
CA THR A 67 14.25 18.07 12.84
C THR A 67 13.06 19.00 12.55
N THR A 68 13.19 19.85 11.54
CA THR A 68 12.09 20.73 11.09
C THR A 68 10.95 19.91 10.48
N THR A 69 9.71 20.36 10.66
CA THR A 69 8.51 19.68 10.09
C THR A 69 8.63 19.51 8.58
N GLY A 70 9.18 20.49 7.87
CA GLY A 70 9.35 20.41 6.40
C GLY A 70 10.32 19.31 5.97
N THR A 71 11.46 19.17 6.63
CA THR A 71 12.44 18.11 6.35
C THR A 71 11.85 16.72 6.67
N LEU A 72 11.23 16.59 7.83
CA LEU A 72 10.51 15.36 8.22
C LEU A 72 9.47 14.97 7.16
N THR A 73 8.65 15.93 6.72
CA THR A 73 7.62 15.68 5.70
C THR A 73 8.24 15.19 4.40
N SER A 74 9.30 15.85 3.92
CA SER A 74 10.01 15.45 2.70
C SER A 74 10.57 14.03 2.81
N ASP A 75 11.25 13.71 3.90
CA ASP A 75 11.95 12.45 4.09
C ASP A 75 10.99 11.27 4.21
N PHE A 76 9.91 11.41 5.00
CA PHE A 76 8.98 10.30 5.12
C PHE A 76 8.05 10.14 3.89
N CYS A 77 7.73 11.22 3.17
CA CYS A 77 7.01 11.13 1.90
C CYS A 77 7.83 10.38 0.86
N THR A 78 9.12 10.70 0.77
CA THR A 78 10.06 10.00 -0.10
C THR A 78 10.24 8.55 0.33
N GLY A 79 10.41 8.30 1.63
CA GLY A 79 10.51 6.95 2.19
C GLY A 79 9.28 6.10 1.91
N ALA A 80 8.08 6.65 2.09
CA ALA A 80 6.82 5.98 1.79
C ALA A 80 6.71 5.60 0.31
N ALA A 81 7.14 6.50 -0.58
CA ALA A 81 7.17 6.26 -2.02
C ALA A 81 8.11 5.11 -2.39
N TYR A 82 9.31 5.06 -1.82
CA TYR A 82 10.25 3.96 -2.05
C TYR A 82 9.73 2.61 -1.54
N MET A 83 9.08 2.59 -0.39
CA MET A 83 8.51 1.35 0.17
C MET A 83 7.43 0.75 -0.72
N LEU A 84 6.69 1.60 -1.44
CA LEU A 84 5.61 1.16 -2.32
C LEU A 84 6.11 0.70 -3.71
N ALA A 85 7.34 1.05 -4.09
CA ALA A 85 7.88 0.69 -5.41
C ALA A 85 7.77 -0.84 -5.67
N PRO A 86 7.42 -1.28 -6.89
CA PRO A 86 7.28 -0.52 -8.14
C PRO A 86 5.87 0.05 -8.41
N PHE A 87 4.98 0.06 -7.43
CA PHE A 87 3.61 0.55 -7.62
C PHE A 87 3.56 2.09 -7.64
N SER A 88 2.57 2.64 -8.34
CA SER A 88 2.34 4.08 -8.39
C SER A 88 2.03 4.65 -7.01
N THR A 89 2.60 5.79 -6.70
CA THR A 89 2.38 6.51 -5.43
C THR A 89 1.31 7.58 -5.51
N SER A 90 0.67 7.77 -6.67
CA SER A 90 -0.32 8.83 -6.89
C SER A 90 -1.56 8.72 -5.98
N GLY A 91 -1.88 7.48 -5.54
CA GLY A 91 -2.98 7.21 -4.61
C GLY A 91 -2.55 7.06 -3.15
N LEU A 92 -1.28 7.35 -2.83
CA LEU A 92 -0.75 7.21 -1.47
C LEU A 92 -0.92 8.51 -0.69
N ASN A 93 -1.61 8.43 0.45
CA ASN A 93 -1.71 9.49 1.43
C ASN A 93 -1.11 9.00 2.74
N VAL A 94 -0.30 9.83 3.38
CA VAL A 94 0.35 9.52 4.65
C VAL A 94 0.17 10.69 5.60
N GLN A 95 -0.21 10.40 6.83
CA GLN A 95 -0.26 11.37 7.92
C GLN A 95 0.52 10.82 9.10
N VAL A 96 1.41 11.62 9.63
CA VAL A 96 2.20 11.33 10.82
C VAL A 96 1.77 12.28 11.93
N ASN A 97 1.44 11.75 13.09
CA ASN A 97 1.06 12.52 14.26
C ASN A 97 1.96 12.13 15.44
N SER A 98 2.43 13.11 16.18
CA SER A 98 2.96 12.88 17.52
C SER A 98 1.85 13.10 18.53
N VAL A 99 1.57 12.10 19.34
CA VAL A 99 0.52 12.17 20.36
C VAL A 99 1.13 11.94 21.73
N THR A 100 0.88 12.87 22.65
CA THR A 100 1.36 12.81 24.03
C THR A 100 0.18 12.79 25.02
N ASN A 101 0.33 12.01 26.07
CA ASN A 101 -0.59 12.03 27.19
C ASN A 101 -0.26 13.18 28.13
N TYR A 102 -1.16 14.15 28.23
CA TYR A 102 -1.09 15.26 29.17
C TYR A 102 -2.10 15.03 30.31
N ASN A 103 -1.62 14.48 31.42
CA ASN A 103 -2.45 14.26 32.62
C ASN A 103 -3.75 13.49 32.35
N GLY A 104 -3.66 12.40 31.61
CA GLY A 104 -4.81 11.55 31.24
C GLY A 104 -5.55 11.96 29.97
N THR A 105 -5.15 13.05 29.32
CA THR A 105 -5.73 13.51 28.06
C THR A 105 -4.69 13.39 26.92
N ASN A 106 -5.04 12.62 25.89
CA ASN A 106 -4.20 12.48 24.71
C ASN A 106 -4.34 13.72 23.80
N LYS A 107 -3.25 14.37 23.48
CA LYS A 107 -3.20 15.53 22.58
C LYS A 107 -2.21 15.30 21.46
N VAL A 108 -2.54 15.82 20.26
CA VAL A 108 -1.60 15.85 19.13
C VAL A 108 -0.67 17.04 19.31
N ASP A 109 0.64 16.76 19.33
CA ASP A 109 1.67 17.81 19.44
C ASP A 109 1.94 18.44 18.08
N TRP A 110 2.08 17.62 17.06
CA TRP A 110 2.25 18.05 15.68
C TRP A 110 1.72 17.01 14.70
N THR A 111 1.45 17.46 13.50
CA THR A 111 1.00 16.66 12.36
C THR A 111 1.84 17.00 11.14
N ALA A 112 2.26 16.00 10.40
CA ALA A 112 2.89 16.15 9.10
C ALA A 112 2.19 15.24 8.08
N THR A 113 1.94 15.73 6.88
CA THR A 113 1.13 15.02 5.88
C THR A 113 1.81 14.99 4.53
N CYS A 114 1.66 13.85 3.83
CA CYS A 114 1.86 13.74 2.39
C CYS A 114 0.50 13.65 1.72
N ASN A 115 0.26 14.50 0.75
CA ASN A 115 -1.04 14.63 0.10
C ASN A 115 -2.15 15.05 1.11
N ASN A 116 -3.41 14.83 0.76
CA ASN A 116 -4.55 15.46 1.45
C ASN A 116 -5.13 14.64 2.62
N LEU A 117 -4.38 13.79 3.28
CA LEU A 117 -4.88 13.11 4.48
C LEU A 117 -4.67 14.03 5.69
N SER A 118 -5.75 14.53 6.29
CA SER A 118 -5.70 15.35 7.48
C SER A 118 -6.88 15.01 8.40
N ASN A 119 -6.63 14.16 9.38
CA ASN A 119 -7.57 13.89 10.47
C ASN A 119 -6.84 13.66 11.81
N PRO A 120 -6.28 14.73 12.40
CA PRO A 120 -5.50 14.61 13.65
C PRO A 120 -6.34 14.09 14.82
N SER A 121 -7.65 14.34 14.84
CA SER A 121 -8.54 13.87 15.92
C SER A 121 -8.61 12.33 15.96
N ALA A 122 -8.53 11.66 14.82
CA ALA A 122 -8.51 10.20 14.78
C ALA A 122 -7.26 9.61 15.43
N ALA A 123 -6.12 10.32 15.43
CA ALA A 123 -4.89 9.86 16.04
C ALA A 123 -5.02 9.71 17.56
N THR A 124 -5.69 10.64 18.24
CA THR A 124 -5.89 10.57 19.69
C THR A 124 -6.79 9.41 20.11
N THR A 125 -7.77 9.05 19.28
CA THR A 125 -8.66 7.90 19.52
C THR A 125 -7.91 6.58 19.33
N LEU A 126 -7.07 6.50 18.29
CA LEU A 126 -6.28 5.29 17.98
C LEU A 126 -5.26 4.93 19.07
N VAL A 127 -4.80 5.90 19.85
CA VAL A 127 -3.82 5.68 20.92
C VAL A 127 -4.47 5.48 22.29
N SER A 128 -5.79 5.40 22.37
CA SER A 128 -6.48 5.13 23.61
C SER A 128 -5.96 3.84 24.25
N GLY A 129 -5.46 3.93 25.48
CA GLY A 129 -4.84 2.80 26.20
C GLY A 129 -3.38 2.50 25.86
N LEU A 130 -2.77 3.14 24.84
CA LEU A 130 -1.35 2.96 24.53
C LEU A 130 -0.43 3.85 25.35
N LEU A 131 -0.95 4.92 25.96
CA LEU A 131 -0.22 5.94 26.71
C LEU A 131 -0.67 5.93 28.17
N PRO A 132 -0.17 5.00 29.01
CA PRO A 132 -0.65 4.82 30.39
C PRO A 132 -0.20 5.96 31.33
N SER A 133 0.93 6.62 31.05
CA SER A 133 1.51 7.61 31.93
C SER A 133 1.51 9.01 31.31
N SER A 134 1.37 10.03 32.17
CA SER A 134 1.56 11.42 31.75
C SER A 134 2.97 11.64 31.23
N GLY A 135 3.11 12.28 30.08
CA GLY A 135 4.37 12.48 29.37
C GLY A 135 4.74 11.39 28.40
N ASP A 136 4.02 10.25 28.37
CA ASP A 136 4.22 9.23 27.34
C ASP A 136 3.86 9.79 25.95
N THR A 137 4.74 9.53 24.97
CA THR A 137 4.56 9.97 23.59
C THR A 137 4.60 8.77 22.63
N VAL A 138 3.73 8.78 21.64
CA VAL A 138 3.70 7.81 20.55
C VAL A 138 3.59 8.52 19.21
N ILE A 139 4.31 8.01 18.23
CA ILE A 139 4.16 8.40 16.84
C ILE A 139 3.09 7.51 16.22
N VAL A 140 2.10 8.13 15.63
CA VAL A 140 0.99 7.48 14.90
C VAL A 140 1.11 7.81 13.43
N VAL A 141 1.30 6.82 12.60
CA VAL A 141 1.31 6.96 11.15
C VAL A 141 0.03 6.36 10.60
N GLN A 142 -0.78 7.19 9.97
CA GLN A 142 -2.00 6.77 9.29
C GLN A 142 -1.73 6.82 7.78
N THR A 143 -2.06 5.74 7.10
CA THR A 143 -1.84 5.65 5.64
C THR A 143 -3.10 5.19 4.95
N THR A 144 -3.37 5.77 3.78
CA THR A 144 -4.35 5.25 2.83
C THR A 144 -3.71 5.14 1.46
N TYR A 145 -4.04 4.11 0.75
CA TYR A 145 -3.53 3.87 -0.59
C TYR A 145 -4.62 3.35 -1.51
N THR A 146 -4.79 4.03 -2.63
CA THR A 146 -5.69 3.57 -3.70
C THR A 146 -4.84 2.92 -4.80
N TYR A 147 -4.85 1.59 -4.78
CA TYR A 147 -4.24 0.78 -5.83
C TYR A 147 -5.12 0.79 -7.07
N THR A 148 -4.55 1.13 -8.22
CA THR A 148 -5.21 1.02 -9.53
C THR A 148 -4.59 -0.17 -10.28
N ALA A 149 -5.42 -1.12 -10.66
CA ALA A 149 -4.98 -2.31 -11.38
C ALA A 149 -4.55 -1.93 -12.80
N PRO A 150 -3.35 -2.36 -13.27
CA PRO A 150 -2.91 -2.09 -14.64
C PRO A 150 -3.75 -2.84 -15.69
N ILE A 151 -4.27 -4.00 -15.33
CA ILE A 151 -5.25 -4.77 -16.06
C ILE A 151 -6.43 -4.96 -15.11
N HIS A 152 -7.64 -4.72 -15.56
CA HIS A 152 -8.85 -4.81 -14.73
C HIS A 152 -9.97 -5.54 -15.50
N MET A 153 -9.60 -6.68 -16.09
CA MET A 153 -10.53 -7.51 -16.85
C MET A 153 -11.38 -8.41 -15.96
N ILE A 154 -10.83 -8.86 -14.83
CA ILE A 154 -11.44 -9.84 -13.93
C ILE A 154 -11.69 -9.24 -12.56
N LEU A 155 -10.70 -8.55 -12.00
CA LEU A 155 -10.82 -7.83 -10.74
C LEU A 155 -11.25 -6.38 -10.97
N GLY A 156 -11.72 -5.70 -9.92
CA GLY A 156 -12.12 -4.30 -10.00
C GLY A 156 -10.94 -3.37 -10.35
N ALA A 157 -11.27 -2.20 -10.93
CA ALA A 157 -10.27 -1.25 -11.42
C ALA A 157 -9.42 -0.62 -10.30
N SER A 158 -9.97 -0.46 -9.08
CA SER A 158 -9.27 0.16 -7.96
C SER A 158 -9.67 -0.43 -6.61
N TYR A 159 -8.71 -0.44 -5.67
CA TYR A 159 -8.89 -0.92 -4.30
C TYR A 159 -8.23 0.06 -3.34
N THR A 160 -8.97 0.53 -2.34
CA THR A 160 -8.43 1.41 -1.30
C THR A 160 -8.08 0.60 -0.07
N PHE A 161 -6.85 0.75 0.40
CA PHE A 161 -6.33 0.16 1.62
C PHE A 161 -6.10 1.25 2.65
N SER A 162 -6.30 0.96 3.92
CA SER A 162 -5.92 1.81 5.04
C SER A 162 -5.12 1.00 6.05
N ASN A 163 -4.12 1.63 6.64
CA ASN A 163 -3.30 1.02 7.68
C ASN A 163 -2.79 2.06 8.67
N ASN A 164 -2.53 1.63 9.91
CA ASN A 164 -1.99 2.47 10.97
C ASN A 164 -0.72 1.83 11.52
N GLY A 165 0.31 2.65 11.71
CA GLY A 165 1.57 2.27 12.34
C GLY A 165 1.74 3.03 13.65
N PHE A 166 2.32 2.38 14.65
CA PHE A 166 2.58 2.97 15.96
C PHE A 166 4.04 2.71 16.35
N ALA A 167 4.71 3.73 16.86
CA ALA A 167 6.03 3.59 17.44
C ALA A 167 6.21 4.54 18.61
N ARG A 168 6.84 4.07 19.69
CA ARG A 168 7.20 4.92 20.82
C ARG A 168 8.53 5.61 20.55
N SER A 169 8.63 6.90 20.93
CA SER A 169 9.91 7.60 20.93
C SER A 169 10.88 6.92 21.88
N ARG A 170 12.11 6.64 21.40
CA ARG A 170 13.14 6.00 22.22
C ARG A 170 13.68 6.90 23.32
N SER A 171 13.55 8.21 23.17
CA SER A 171 14.08 9.19 24.13
C SER A 171 13.13 9.51 25.28
N ASN A 172 11.92 8.92 25.35
CA ASN A 172 10.85 9.31 26.27
C ASN A 172 10.55 10.82 26.27
N LYS A 173 11.02 11.55 25.27
CA LYS A 173 10.77 12.98 25.10
C LYS A 173 9.87 13.17 23.90
N THR A 174 8.96 14.12 24.01
CA THR A 174 8.16 14.63 22.90
C THR A 174 9.09 15.00 21.74
N ILE A 175 8.95 14.35 20.60
CA ILE A 175 9.63 14.77 19.39
C ILE A 175 8.97 16.08 19.00
N GLN A 176 9.63 17.20 19.24
CA GLN A 176 9.14 18.50 18.82
C GLN A 176 9.56 18.72 17.36
N ALA A 177 8.59 18.83 16.47
CA ALA A 177 8.87 19.38 15.16
C ALA A 177 9.02 20.90 15.32
N ALA A 178 10.20 21.42 14.98
CA ALA A 178 10.38 22.86 14.88
C ALA A 178 9.54 23.38 13.70
N PRO A 179 8.90 24.56 13.83
CA PRO A 179 8.11 25.17 12.76
C PRO A 179 8.91 25.41 11.48
#